data_9dccba4df99ae857d5dd21557b78b67d
#
_entry.id   9dccba4df99ae857d5dd21557b78b67d
#
_cell.length_a   1.000
_cell.length_b   1.000
_cell.length_c   1.000
_cell.angle_alpha   90.00
_cell.angle_beta   90.00
_cell.angle_gamma   90.00
#
_symmetry.space_group_name_H-M   'P 1'
#
loop_
_entity.id
_entity.type
_entity.pdbx_description
1 polymer ?
#
loop_
_entity_poly.entity_id
_entity_poly.type
_entity_poly.pdbx_seq_one_letter_code
_entity_poly.pdbx_strand_id
1 'polypeptide(L)'
;HAGATPIMVDVNSIDFNINCDAVKNAITEKTKVIIAVDIAGTPADYDELYKVIHQTKNLFKVSNAVQEKFGRIVLVSDSAHSIGATYKGKKTGLIADMSSFSFHAVKNLTTAEGGAVVFNVADKFNHEDLKKSFKISSLHGQTKDAFSKLQVGAWRYDVIEAGFKCNMTDLQAAIGLVELERYAETLNRRKEIFEHYTKGLAKYSWANTPIYETEEKCSSFHLYMLRINNCSEVQRDNIINKIGEKQVAVNVHYIPLPMLSFYKEKGYDINDYPTTFDNYHNEITLPVWYNLTNEQVDTVIKAVIESVEEVLL
;
A
#
# COMPACT_ATOMS: atom_id res chain seq x y z
N HIS A 1 -16.70 1.73 6.87
CA HIS A 1 -17.82 1.17 6.11
C HIS A 1 -18.25 -0.21 6.64
N ALA A 2 -17.32 -1.00 7.19
CA ALA A 2 -17.61 -2.32 7.78
C ALA A 2 -18.11 -2.25 9.24
N GLY A 3 -18.25 -1.06 9.84
CA GLY A 3 -18.70 -0.86 11.22
C GLY A 3 -17.61 -1.10 12.27
N ALA A 4 -16.38 -1.42 11.88
CA ALA A 4 -15.26 -1.55 12.80
C ALA A 4 -14.71 -0.18 13.21
N THR A 5 -14.20 -0.07 14.43
CA THR A 5 -13.47 1.12 14.89
C THR A 5 -12.00 0.97 14.51
N PRO A 6 -11.43 1.85 13.66
CA PRO A 6 -10.02 1.84 13.38
C PRO A 6 -9.21 2.35 14.58
N ILE A 7 -8.13 1.67 14.92
CA ILE A 7 -7.12 2.14 15.87
C ILE A 7 -5.84 2.33 15.08
N MET A 8 -5.41 3.56 14.94
CA MET A 8 -4.16 3.89 14.26
C MET A 8 -2.99 3.68 15.21
N VAL A 9 -1.85 3.32 14.66
CA VAL A 9 -0.58 3.19 15.39
C VAL A 9 0.53 3.90 14.60
N ASP A 10 1.60 4.27 15.29
CA ASP A 10 2.72 4.93 14.66
C ASP A 10 3.50 4.00 13.72
N VAL A 11 4.39 4.55 12.93
CA VAL A 11 5.17 3.88 11.89
C VAL A 11 6.64 3.77 12.28
N ASN A 12 7.42 3.03 11.50
CA ASN A 12 8.87 3.00 11.61
C ASN A 12 9.50 4.25 10.99
N SER A 13 10.57 4.74 11.60
CA SER A 13 11.30 5.91 11.09
C SER A 13 12.08 5.64 9.80
N ILE A 14 12.33 4.38 9.47
CA ILE A 14 13.20 3.99 8.35
C ILE A 14 12.40 3.81 7.05
N ASP A 15 11.32 3.03 7.12
CA ASP A 15 10.61 2.52 5.94
C ASP A 15 9.13 2.94 5.88
N PHE A 16 8.66 3.79 6.80
CA PHE A 16 7.27 4.26 6.91
C PHE A 16 6.24 3.15 7.17
N ASN A 17 6.65 1.90 7.24
CA ASN A 17 5.77 0.78 7.51
C ASN A 17 5.29 0.79 8.96
N ILE A 18 4.19 0.09 9.22
CA ILE A 18 3.59 -0.03 10.56
C ILE A 18 4.61 -0.48 11.60
N ASN A 19 4.65 0.18 12.75
CA ASN A 19 5.54 -0.19 13.85
C ASN A 19 4.96 -1.36 14.65
N CYS A 20 5.65 -2.49 14.69
CA CYS A 20 5.18 -3.72 15.33
C CYS A 20 5.04 -3.61 16.85
N ASP A 21 5.89 -2.83 17.53
CA ASP A 21 5.77 -2.59 18.98
C ASP A 21 4.56 -1.71 19.28
N ALA A 22 4.30 -0.70 18.47
CA ALA A 22 3.09 0.12 18.57
C ALA A 22 1.83 -0.73 18.35
N VAL A 23 1.83 -1.65 17.38
CA VAL A 23 0.75 -2.64 17.18
C VAL A 23 0.55 -3.47 18.43
N LYS A 24 1.63 -4.05 19.00
CA LYS A 24 1.56 -4.89 20.20
C LYS A 24 0.90 -4.16 21.37
N ASN A 25 1.26 -2.89 21.57
CA ASN A 25 0.73 -2.06 22.66
C ASN A 25 -0.74 -1.66 22.45
N ALA A 26 -1.21 -1.60 21.19
CA ALA A 26 -2.58 -1.23 20.84
C ALA A 26 -3.57 -2.42 20.84
N ILE A 27 -3.07 -3.68 20.90
CA ILE A 27 -3.94 -4.87 20.87
C ILE A 27 -4.73 -4.99 22.15
N THR A 28 -6.05 -5.20 21.99
CA THR A 28 -6.99 -5.49 23.07
C THR A 28 -7.87 -6.70 22.73
N GLU A 29 -8.74 -7.13 23.61
CA GLU A 29 -9.72 -8.19 23.33
C GLU A 29 -10.70 -7.86 22.19
N LYS A 30 -10.84 -6.55 21.86
CA LYS A 30 -11.66 -6.06 20.74
C LYS A 30 -10.97 -6.15 19.41
N THR A 31 -9.63 -6.29 19.37
CA THR A 31 -8.84 -6.34 18.13
C THR A 31 -9.15 -7.62 17.36
N LYS A 32 -9.57 -7.49 16.11
CA LYS A 32 -9.94 -8.62 15.23
C LYS A 32 -9.06 -8.71 14.00
N VAL A 33 -8.58 -7.58 13.50
CA VAL A 33 -7.79 -7.48 12.27
C VAL A 33 -6.65 -6.50 12.49
N ILE A 34 -5.47 -6.82 11.96
CA ILE A 34 -4.37 -5.88 11.74
C ILE A 34 -4.30 -5.65 10.23
N ILE A 35 -4.27 -4.39 9.80
CA ILE A 35 -4.07 -4.02 8.40
C ILE A 35 -2.70 -3.36 8.29
N ALA A 36 -1.77 -4.02 7.62
CA ALA A 36 -0.44 -3.50 7.35
C ALA A 36 -0.38 -3.04 5.89
N VAL A 37 0.09 -1.81 5.67
CA VAL A 37 0.30 -1.26 4.32
C VAL A 37 1.73 -1.54 3.89
N ASP A 38 1.93 -2.08 2.69
CA ASP A 38 3.24 -2.17 2.05
C ASP A 38 3.58 -0.81 1.40
N ILE A 39 3.90 0.18 2.24
CA ILE A 39 4.05 1.58 1.80
C ILE A 39 5.16 1.73 0.76
N ALA A 40 4.92 2.57 -0.26
CA ALA A 40 5.83 2.82 -1.38
C ALA A 40 6.27 1.56 -2.17
N GLY A 41 5.67 0.40 -1.86
CA GLY A 41 6.00 -0.90 -2.43
C GLY A 41 6.98 -1.73 -1.60
N THR A 42 7.40 -1.26 -0.43
CA THR A 42 8.28 -2.00 0.48
C THR A 42 7.43 -2.83 1.45
N PRO A 43 7.61 -4.16 1.50
CA PRO A 43 6.83 -5.03 2.38
C PRO A 43 6.98 -4.69 3.86
N ALA A 44 5.88 -4.74 4.62
CA ALA A 44 5.90 -4.64 6.08
C ALA A 44 6.67 -5.81 6.72
N ASP A 45 6.96 -5.73 8.03
CA ASP A 45 7.63 -6.80 8.78
C ASP A 45 6.65 -7.90 9.19
N TYR A 46 6.26 -8.73 8.23
CA TYR A 46 5.22 -9.74 8.41
C TYR A 46 5.54 -10.76 9.51
N ASP A 47 6.79 -11.19 9.64
CA ASP A 47 7.18 -12.17 10.66
C ASP A 47 7.02 -11.58 12.07
N GLU A 48 7.40 -10.32 12.26
CA GLU A 48 7.21 -9.62 13.54
C GLU A 48 5.73 -9.38 13.83
N LEU A 49 4.92 -9.03 12.81
CA LEU A 49 3.47 -8.93 12.97
C LEU A 49 2.84 -10.27 13.37
N TYR A 50 3.22 -11.38 12.75
CA TYR A 50 2.74 -12.70 13.15
C TYR A 50 3.21 -13.08 14.55
N LYS A 51 4.46 -12.75 14.93
CA LYS A 51 4.96 -12.96 16.28
C LYS A 51 4.12 -12.19 17.32
N VAL A 52 3.79 -10.92 17.04
CA VAL A 52 2.88 -10.11 17.88
C VAL A 52 1.51 -10.76 17.99
N ILE A 53 0.90 -11.21 16.87
CA ILE A 53 -0.38 -11.92 16.84
C ILE A 53 -0.33 -13.19 17.72
N HIS A 54 0.75 -13.96 17.64
CA HIS A 54 0.91 -15.17 18.43
C HIS A 54 1.08 -14.88 19.93
N GLN A 55 1.87 -13.87 20.28
CA GLN A 55 2.10 -13.45 21.66
C GLN A 55 0.83 -12.90 22.33
N THR A 56 -0.07 -12.30 21.57
CA THR A 56 -1.31 -11.70 22.10
C THR A 56 -2.55 -12.56 21.87
N LYS A 57 -2.38 -13.82 21.46
CA LYS A 57 -3.48 -14.74 21.15
C LYS A 57 -4.47 -14.92 22.32
N ASN A 58 -4.00 -14.88 23.56
CA ASN A 58 -4.84 -14.97 24.75
C ASN A 58 -5.82 -13.82 24.94
N LEU A 59 -5.54 -12.66 24.34
CA LEU A 59 -6.46 -11.52 24.34
C LEU A 59 -7.59 -11.66 23.31
N PHE A 60 -7.42 -12.52 22.29
CA PHE A 60 -8.40 -12.65 21.22
C PHE A 60 -9.71 -13.28 21.73
N LYS A 61 -10.81 -12.54 21.63
CA LYS A 61 -12.17 -13.01 21.98
C LYS A 61 -12.97 -13.25 20.71
N VAL A 62 -13.42 -14.48 20.54
CA VAL A 62 -14.27 -14.89 19.41
C VAL A 62 -15.68 -14.32 19.58
N SER A 63 -16.25 -13.78 18.49
CA SER A 63 -17.61 -13.26 18.46
C SER A 63 -18.49 -13.84 17.32
N ASN A 64 -17.88 -14.61 16.40
CA ASN A 64 -18.61 -15.29 15.32
C ASN A 64 -17.82 -16.50 14.79
N ALA A 65 -18.48 -17.33 13.97
CA ALA A 65 -17.90 -18.55 13.43
C ALA A 65 -16.66 -18.34 12.52
N VAL A 66 -16.54 -17.20 11.84
CA VAL A 66 -15.36 -16.88 11.03
C VAL A 66 -14.16 -16.62 11.94
N GLN A 67 -14.35 -15.85 13.00
CA GLN A 67 -13.30 -15.59 13.99
C GLN A 67 -12.88 -16.86 14.75
N GLU A 68 -13.83 -17.76 14.99
CA GLU A 68 -13.55 -19.07 15.61
C GLU A 68 -12.61 -19.91 14.73
N LYS A 69 -12.86 -19.97 13.42
CA LYS A 69 -11.98 -20.68 12.48
C LYS A 69 -10.56 -20.10 12.43
N PHE A 70 -10.42 -18.79 12.55
CA PHE A 70 -9.10 -18.14 12.63
C PHE A 70 -8.42 -18.43 13.98
N GLY A 71 -9.16 -18.34 15.08
CA GLY A 71 -8.65 -18.53 16.45
C GLY A 71 -7.58 -17.51 16.87
N ARG A 72 -7.42 -16.41 16.12
CA ARG A 72 -6.46 -15.33 16.33
C ARG A 72 -6.84 -14.09 15.52
N ILE A 73 -6.15 -13.00 15.77
CA ILE A 73 -6.22 -11.78 14.94
C ILE A 73 -5.82 -12.13 13.50
N VAL A 74 -6.57 -11.61 12.54
CA VAL A 74 -6.31 -11.78 11.11
C VAL A 74 -5.33 -10.70 10.64
N LEU A 75 -4.35 -11.08 9.85
CA LEU A 75 -3.42 -10.15 9.22
C LEU A 75 -3.84 -9.90 7.76
N VAL A 76 -4.19 -8.67 7.46
CA VAL A 76 -4.50 -8.21 6.11
C VAL A 76 -3.39 -7.30 5.62
N SER A 77 -2.89 -7.55 4.43
CA SER A 77 -1.97 -6.65 3.74
C SER A 77 -2.74 -5.73 2.80
N ASP A 78 -2.57 -4.42 2.99
CA ASP A 78 -2.82 -3.47 1.93
C ASP A 78 -1.60 -3.43 1.01
N SER A 79 -1.66 -4.27 -0.01
CA SER A 79 -0.62 -4.46 -1.02
C SER A 79 -0.84 -3.54 -2.25
N ALA A 80 -1.58 -2.44 -2.09
CA ALA A 80 -1.90 -1.52 -3.19
C ALA A 80 -0.65 -0.96 -3.90
N HIS A 81 0.50 -0.96 -3.25
CA HIS A 81 1.78 -0.51 -3.81
C HIS A 81 2.75 -1.66 -4.13
N SER A 82 2.52 -2.87 -3.67
CA SER A 82 3.57 -3.89 -3.58
C SER A 82 3.45 -5.06 -4.55
N ILE A 83 2.62 -4.95 -5.61
CA ILE A 83 2.61 -6.01 -6.63
C ILE A 83 4.04 -6.23 -7.17
N GLY A 84 4.50 -7.48 -7.15
CA GLY A 84 5.86 -7.85 -7.57
C GLY A 84 6.95 -7.75 -6.51
N ALA A 85 6.71 -7.05 -5.40
CA ALA A 85 7.62 -7.01 -4.25
C ALA A 85 7.80 -8.39 -3.61
N THR A 86 8.90 -8.57 -2.88
CA THR A 86 9.20 -9.83 -2.17
C THR A 86 9.63 -9.59 -0.73
N TYR A 87 9.24 -10.52 0.13
CA TYR A 87 9.67 -10.63 1.52
C TYR A 87 10.18 -12.05 1.77
N LYS A 88 11.45 -12.19 2.16
CA LYS A 88 12.13 -13.50 2.35
C LYS A 88 11.91 -14.45 1.17
N GLY A 89 12.08 -13.92 -0.05
CA GLY A 89 11.93 -14.67 -1.30
C GLY A 89 10.48 -14.99 -1.73
N LYS A 90 9.47 -14.65 -0.93
CA LYS A 90 8.06 -14.84 -1.28
C LYS A 90 7.45 -13.56 -1.83
N LYS A 91 6.63 -13.65 -2.87
CA LYS A 91 5.87 -12.52 -3.39
C LYS A 91 4.83 -12.02 -2.37
N THR A 92 4.64 -10.71 -2.29
CA THR A 92 3.49 -10.12 -1.61
C THR A 92 2.20 -10.74 -2.14
N GLY A 93 1.20 -10.91 -1.27
CA GLY A 93 0.02 -11.74 -1.58
C GLY A 93 0.12 -13.19 -1.09
N LEU A 94 1.34 -13.73 -0.87
CA LEU A 94 1.55 -15.09 -0.35
C LEU A 94 1.94 -15.13 1.14
N ILE A 95 1.91 -13.99 1.84
CA ILE A 95 2.47 -13.87 3.18
C ILE A 95 1.38 -13.62 4.22
N ALA A 96 0.61 -12.54 4.08
CA ALA A 96 -0.52 -12.25 4.96
C ALA A 96 -1.69 -13.23 4.76
N ASP A 97 -2.63 -13.30 5.70
CA ASP A 97 -3.84 -14.13 5.55
C ASP A 97 -4.66 -13.72 4.32
N MET A 98 -4.73 -12.41 4.09
CA MET A 98 -5.35 -11.81 2.91
C MET A 98 -4.52 -10.62 2.45
N SER A 99 -4.52 -10.37 1.15
CA SER A 99 -3.85 -9.21 0.55
C SER A 99 -4.77 -8.55 -0.47
N SER A 100 -4.85 -7.22 -0.43
CA SER A 100 -5.58 -6.42 -1.41
C SER A 100 -4.63 -5.65 -2.31
N PHE A 101 -4.77 -5.81 -3.63
CA PHE A 101 -4.00 -5.08 -4.64
C PHE A 101 -4.87 -4.04 -5.32
N SER A 102 -4.27 -2.91 -5.67
CA SER A 102 -4.91 -1.86 -6.47
C SER A 102 -4.34 -1.85 -7.89
N PHE A 103 -5.24 -1.73 -8.87
CA PHE A 103 -4.90 -1.53 -10.27
C PHE A 103 -5.43 -0.18 -10.78
N HIS A 104 -5.55 0.81 -9.88
CA HIS A 104 -5.85 2.20 -10.23
C HIS A 104 -4.79 2.76 -11.20
N ALA A 105 -5.15 3.79 -11.97
CA ALA A 105 -4.35 4.37 -13.04
C ALA A 105 -2.89 4.70 -12.68
N VAL A 106 -2.62 5.08 -11.42
CA VAL A 106 -1.27 5.49 -10.97
C VAL A 106 -0.42 4.31 -10.47
N LYS A 107 -0.97 3.09 -10.40
CA LYS A 107 -0.25 1.93 -9.86
C LYS A 107 0.72 1.33 -10.88
N ASN A 108 1.66 0.53 -10.38
CA ASN A 108 2.68 -0.11 -11.22
C ASN A 108 2.09 -1.02 -12.30
N LEU A 109 1.02 -1.74 -11.97
CA LEU A 109 0.17 -2.46 -12.90
C LEU A 109 -1.20 -1.80 -12.85
N THR A 110 -1.74 -1.41 -13.99
CA THR A 110 -3.02 -0.69 -14.04
C THR A 110 -4.06 -1.36 -14.94
N THR A 111 -5.32 -1.21 -14.56
CA THR A 111 -6.49 -1.50 -15.40
C THR A 111 -7.37 -0.25 -15.54
N ALA A 112 -6.78 0.96 -15.45
CA ALA A 112 -7.42 2.25 -15.22
C ALA A 112 -8.07 2.32 -13.83
N GLU A 113 -9.04 1.48 -13.56
CA GLU A 113 -9.62 1.18 -12.25
C GLU A 113 -9.71 -0.32 -12.08
N GLY A 114 -9.38 -0.83 -10.91
CA GLY A 114 -9.46 -2.25 -10.60
C GLY A 114 -8.69 -2.63 -9.35
N GLY A 115 -8.73 -3.91 -9.04
CA GLY A 115 -8.00 -4.49 -7.92
C GLY A 115 -8.19 -6.00 -7.86
N ALA A 116 -7.45 -6.62 -6.97
CA ALA A 116 -7.56 -8.05 -6.68
C ALA A 116 -7.42 -8.30 -5.18
N VAL A 117 -8.10 -9.34 -4.71
CA VAL A 117 -7.90 -9.89 -3.36
C VAL A 117 -7.33 -11.28 -3.48
N VAL A 118 -6.28 -11.56 -2.73
CA VAL A 118 -5.65 -12.87 -2.62
C VAL A 118 -5.88 -13.43 -1.23
N PHE A 119 -6.22 -14.72 -1.14
CA PHE A 119 -6.45 -15.43 0.12
C PHE A 119 -5.38 -16.48 0.34
N ASN A 120 -4.75 -16.44 1.49
CA ASN A 120 -3.74 -17.41 1.92
C ASN A 120 -4.23 -18.15 3.18
N VAL A 121 -5.46 -18.70 3.12
CA VAL A 121 -6.20 -19.28 4.24
C VAL A 121 -6.80 -20.66 3.90
N ALA A 122 -6.11 -21.42 3.02
CA ALA A 122 -6.58 -22.74 2.55
C ALA A 122 -6.74 -23.76 3.67
N ASP A 123 -5.98 -23.60 4.75
CA ASP A 123 -6.07 -24.46 5.95
C ASP A 123 -7.34 -24.22 6.78
N LYS A 124 -8.06 -23.13 6.53
CA LYS A 124 -9.22 -22.70 7.32
C LYS A 124 -10.52 -22.65 6.51
N PHE A 125 -10.42 -22.35 5.23
CA PHE A 125 -11.59 -22.12 4.37
C PHE A 125 -11.42 -22.79 3.02
N ASN A 126 -12.54 -23.27 2.46
CA ASN A 126 -12.57 -23.71 1.07
C ASN A 126 -12.40 -22.50 0.14
N HIS A 127 -11.42 -22.52 -0.76
CA HIS A 127 -11.10 -21.42 -1.65
C HIS A 127 -12.22 -21.11 -2.65
N GLU A 128 -12.93 -22.12 -3.15
CA GLU A 128 -14.03 -21.91 -4.09
C GLU A 128 -15.23 -21.22 -3.41
N ASP A 129 -15.50 -21.57 -2.14
CA ASP A 129 -16.55 -20.91 -1.35
C ASP A 129 -16.19 -19.44 -1.07
N LEU A 130 -14.92 -19.15 -0.71
CA LEU A 130 -14.45 -17.77 -0.55
C LEU A 130 -14.57 -17.00 -1.85
N LYS A 131 -14.05 -17.53 -2.95
CA LYS A 131 -14.13 -16.90 -4.28
C LYS A 131 -15.59 -16.64 -4.69
N LYS A 132 -16.48 -17.58 -4.43
CA LYS A 132 -17.93 -17.41 -4.69
C LYS A 132 -18.51 -16.27 -3.84
N SER A 133 -18.19 -16.23 -2.53
CA SER A 133 -18.64 -15.16 -1.62
C SER A 133 -18.18 -13.80 -2.10
N PHE A 134 -16.90 -13.62 -2.43
CA PHE A 134 -16.39 -12.35 -2.94
C PHE A 134 -17.00 -11.94 -4.28
N LYS A 135 -17.25 -12.90 -5.20
CA LYS A 135 -17.95 -12.62 -6.45
C LYS A 135 -19.39 -12.14 -6.21
N ILE A 136 -20.10 -12.75 -5.27
CA ILE A 136 -21.46 -12.33 -4.91
C ILE A 136 -21.42 -10.92 -4.31
N SER A 137 -20.57 -10.68 -3.32
CA SER A 137 -20.44 -9.38 -2.66
C SER A 137 -20.02 -8.26 -3.63
N SER A 138 -19.17 -8.56 -4.61
CA SER A 138 -18.70 -7.57 -5.60
C SER A 138 -19.71 -7.30 -6.72
N LEU A 139 -20.79 -8.09 -6.82
CA LEU A 139 -21.83 -7.99 -7.85
C LEU A 139 -23.24 -7.86 -7.23
N HIS A 140 -23.47 -6.82 -6.44
CA HIS A 140 -24.75 -6.51 -5.80
C HIS A 140 -25.33 -7.59 -4.89
N GLY A 141 -24.54 -8.54 -4.41
CA GLY A 141 -25.03 -9.69 -3.66
C GLY A 141 -25.79 -10.71 -4.52
N GLN A 142 -25.64 -10.69 -5.86
CA GLN A 142 -26.35 -11.57 -6.78
C GLN A 142 -25.73 -12.96 -6.84
N THR A 143 -26.59 -13.99 -6.84
CA THR A 143 -26.17 -15.41 -6.90
C THR A 143 -25.70 -15.85 -8.29
N LYS A 144 -25.96 -15.08 -9.34
CA LYS A 144 -25.54 -15.35 -10.73
C LYS A 144 -24.92 -14.12 -11.38
N ASP A 145 -23.82 -14.32 -12.07
CA ASP A 145 -23.20 -13.34 -12.97
C ASP A 145 -23.90 -13.28 -14.35
N ALA A 146 -23.47 -12.37 -15.23
CA ALA A 146 -24.04 -12.20 -16.55
C ALA A 146 -23.86 -13.46 -17.42
N PHE A 147 -22.71 -14.13 -17.33
CA PHE A 147 -22.44 -15.32 -18.14
C PHE A 147 -23.37 -16.50 -17.76
N SER A 148 -23.58 -16.71 -16.47
CA SER A 148 -24.49 -17.74 -15.96
C SER A 148 -25.96 -17.49 -16.39
N LYS A 149 -26.34 -16.23 -16.67
CA LYS A 149 -27.69 -15.85 -17.11
C LYS A 149 -27.93 -16.08 -18.62
N LEU A 150 -26.86 -16.30 -19.40
CA LEU A 150 -26.98 -16.54 -20.85
C LEU A 150 -27.49 -17.96 -21.22
N GLN A 151 -27.48 -18.88 -20.27
CA GLN A 151 -27.99 -20.23 -20.47
C GLN A 151 -29.53 -20.19 -20.62
N VAL A 152 -30.09 -20.99 -21.51
CA VAL A 152 -31.55 -21.08 -21.72
C VAL A 152 -32.24 -21.41 -20.40
N GLY A 153 -33.23 -20.59 -20.01
CA GLY A 153 -33.96 -20.74 -18.75
C GLY A 153 -33.22 -20.24 -17.49
N ALA A 154 -32.01 -19.73 -17.60
CA ALA A 154 -31.17 -19.33 -16.45
C ALA A 154 -31.36 -17.88 -15.97
N TRP A 155 -32.44 -17.20 -16.40
CA TRP A 155 -32.73 -15.80 -16.07
C TRP A 155 -33.00 -15.55 -14.57
N ARG A 156 -33.44 -16.58 -13.84
CA ARG A 156 -33.72 -16.47 -12.38
C ARG A 156 -32.44 -16.37 -11.58
N TYR A 157 -32.34 -15.34 -10.75
CA TYR A 157 -31.27 -15.13 -9.75
C TYR A 157 -31.89 -14.62 -8.45
N ASP A 158 -31.11 -14.59 -7.39
CA ASP A 158 -31.48 -14.02 -6.11
C ASP A 158 -30.42 -13.00 -5.67
N VAL A 159 -30.81 -12.07 -4.76
CA VAL A 159 -29.93 -11.15 -4.07
C VAL A 159 -29.93 -11.55 -2.60
N ILE A 160 -28.83 -12.13 -2.15
CA ILE A 160 -28.74 -12.77 -0.82
C ILE A 160 -28.07 -11.89 0.24
N GLU A 161 -27.47 -10.77 -0.18
CA GLU A 161 -26.85 -9.78 0.71
C GLU A 161 -26.82 -8.39 0.07
N ALA A 162 -26.60 -7.35 0.88
CA ALA A 162 -26.38 -5.98 0.40
C ALA A 162 -24.93 -5.84 -0.10
N GLY A 163 -24.67 -6.31 -1.31
CA GLY A 163 -23.33 -6.29 -1.93
C GLY A 163 -23.01 -4.96 -2.62
N PHE A 164 -21.76 -4.87 -3.08
CA PHE A 164 -21.23 -3.72 -3.81
C PHE A 164 -21.30 -3.94 -5.32
N LYS A 165 -21.14 -2.87 -6.11
CA LYS A 165 -20.92 -2.98 -7.56
C LYS A 165 -19.48 -2.58 -7.86
N CYS A 166 -18.58 -3.56 -7.80
CA CYS A 166 -17.13 -3.35 -7.98
C CYS A 166 -16.44 -4.49 -8.77
N ASN A 167 -17.20 -5.24 -9.56
CA ASN A 167 -16.62 -6.25 -10.45
C ASN A 167 -15.84 -5.60 -11.59
N MET A 168 -14.68 -6.18 -11.93
CA MET A 168 -13.89 -5.77 -13.09
C MET A 168 -14.65 -6.04 -14.40
N THR A 169 -14.56 -5.13 -15.36
CA THR A 169 -15.10 -5.32 -16.72
C THR A 169 -14.08 -6.04 -17.61
N ASP A 170 -14.55 -6.64 -18.72
CA ASP A 170 -13.67 -7.32 -19.68
C ASP A 170 -12.67 -6.35 -20.33
N LEU A 171 -13.04 -5.08 -20.53
CA LEU A 171 -12.13 -4.04 -21.03
C LEU A 171 -10.97 -3.78 -20.04
N GLN A 172 -11.28 -3.66 -18.76
CA GLN A 172 -10.27 -3.50 -17.71
C GLN A 172 -9.38 -4.76 -17.61
N ALA A 173 -9.98 -5.94 -17.68
CA ALA A 173 -9.23 -7.19 -17.65
C ALA A 173 -8.28 -7.33 -18.86
N ALA A 174 -8.70 -6.93 -20.05
CA ALA A 174 -7.87 -6.95 -21.26
C ALA A 174 -6.64 -6.04 -21.11
N ILE A 175 -6.79 -4.82 -20.56
CA ILE A 175 -5.66 -3.94 -20.23
C ILE A 175 -4.73 -4.63 -19.24
N GLY A 176 -5.28 -5.19 -18.16
CA GLY A 176 -4.50 -5.84 -17.11
C GLY A 176 -3.68 -7.04 -17.60
N LEU A 177 -4.21 -7.82 -18.55
CA LEU A 177 -3.48 -8.94 -19.15
C LEU A 177 -2.24 -8.46 -19.90
N VAL A 178 -2.36 -7.41 -20.70
CA VAL A 178 -1.20 -6.82 -21.44
C VAL A 178 -0.17 -6.23 -20.46
N GLU A 179 -0.63 -5.51 -19.43
CA GLU A 179 0.24 -4.97 -18.38
C GLU A 179 0.98 -6.09 -17.63
N LEU A 180 0.31 -7.22 -17.37
CA LEU A 180 0.90 -8.36 -16.67
C LEU A 180 1.99 -9.05 -17.50
N GLU A 181 1.80 -9.18 -18.82
CA GLU A 181 2.79 -9.78 -19.73
C GLU A 181 4.12 -9.03 -19.70
N ARG A 182 4.09 -7.70 -19.65
CA ARG A 182 5.29 -6.84 -19.63
C ARG A 182 5.74 -6.43 -18.23
N TYR A 183 5.06 -6.90 -17.18
CA TYR A 183 5.25 -6.39 -15.83
C TYR A 183 6.67 -6.55 -15.29
N ALA A 184 7.35 -7.65 -15.63
CA ALA A 184 8.73 -7.88 -15.19
C ALA A 184 9.69 -6.81 -15.75
N GLU A 185 9.51 -6.41 -17.00
CA GLU A 185 10.29 -5.34 -17.65
C GLU A 185 9.99 -3.98 -16.98
N THR A 186 8.71 -3.68 -16.78
CA THR A 186 8.27 -2.46 -16.08
C THR A 186 8.88 -2.35 -14.68
N LEU A 187 8.87 -3.45 -13.92
CA LEU A 187 9.43 -3.49 -12.58
C LEU A 187 10.95 -3.26 -12.58
N ASN A 188 11.67 -3.88 -13.53
CA ASN A 188 13.11 -3.69 -13.70
C ASN A 188 13.44 -2.23 -14.02
N ARG A 189 12.69 -1.61 -14.95
CA ARG A 189 12.91 -0.20 -15.30
C ARG A 189 12.68 0.73 -14.10
N ARG A 190 11.69 0.47 -13.28
CA ARG A 190 11.45 1.23 -12.04
C ARG A 190 12.62 1.07 -11.05
N LYS A 191 13.19 -0.12 -10.94
CA LYS A 191 14.41 -0.37 -10.15
C LYS A 191 15.59 0.47 -10.64
N GLU A 192 15.85 0.49 -11.94
CA GLU A 192 16.92 1.31 -12.52
C GLU A 192 16.76 2.80 -12.22
N ILE A 193 15.52 3.33 -12.26
CA ILE A 193 15.24 4.71 -11.91
C ILE A 193 15.54 4.97 -10.43
N PHE A 194 15.15 4.06 -9.52
CA PHE A 194 15.46 4.16 -8.09
C PHE A 194 16.97 4.18 -7.83
N GLU A 195 17.71 3.28 -8.47
CA GLU A 195 19.17 3.21 -8.37
C GLU A 195 19.82 4.50 -8.89
N HIS A 196 19.32 5.05 -10.00
CA HIS A 196 19.80 6.29 -10.59
C HIS A 196 19.60 7.49 -9.65
N TYR A 197 18.38 7.64 -9.08
CA TYR A 197 18.12 8.67 -8.07
C TYR A 197 19.03 8.52 -6.84
N THR A 198 19.12 7.30 -6.30
CA THR A 198 19.96 7.04 -5.12
C THR A 198 21.43 7.38 -5.40
N LYS A 199 21.99 6.96 -6.54
CA LYS A 199 23.35 7.29 -6.94
C LYS A 199 23.58 8.80 -7.08
N GLY A 200 22.58 9.54 -7.59
CA GLY A 200 22.68 10.98 -7.77
C GLY A 200 22.58 11.78 -6.48
N LEU A 201 21.76 11.30 -5.52
CA LEU A 201 21.37 12.06 -4.33
C LEU A 201 22.10 11.62 -3.05
N ALA A 202 22.44 10.35 -2.86
CA ALA A 202 22.99 9.83 -1.59
C ALA A 202 24.31 10.47 -1.14
N LYS A 203 25.00 11.16 -2.03
CA LYS A 203 26.26 11.87 -1.68
C LYS A 203 26.03 13.20 -0.92
N TYR A 204 24.80 13.71 -0.89
CA TYR A 204 24.44 14.94 -0.19
C TYR A 204 24.00 14.63 1.24
N SER A 205 24.56 15.31 2.23
CA SER A 205 24.26 15.08 3.65
C SER A 205 22.80 15.41 4.04
N TRP A 206 22.15 16.25 3.28
CA TRP A 206 20.73 16.55 3.44
C TRP A 206 19.81 15.48 2.87
N ALA A 207 20.29 14.60 1.98
CA ALA A 207 19.45 13.59 1.33
C ALA A 207 19.37 12.30 2.17
N ASN A 208 18.16 11.92 2.55
CA ASN A 208 17.85 10.63 3.13
C ASN A 208 17.06 9.80 2.12
N THR A 209 17.78 8.98 1.35
CA THR A 209 17.19 8.16 0.27
C THR A 209 16.45 6.95 0.84
N PRO A 210 15.35 6.51 0.20
CA PRO A 210 14.58 5.37 0.69
C PRO A 210 15.38 4.07 0.62
N ILE A 211 15.16 3.18 1.59
CA ILE A 211 15.64 1.79 1.54
C ILE A 211 14.59 0.97 0.80
N TYR A 212 14.92 0.51 -0.37
CA TYR A 212 14.01 -0.25 -1.25
C TYR A 212 14.44 -1.71 -1.45
N GLU A 213 15.62 -2.09 -1.00
CA GLU A 213 16.14 -3.46 -1.07
C GLU A 213 17.01 -3.76 0.15
N THR A 214 16.81 -4.94 0.74
CA THR A 214 17.59 -5.52 1.83
C THR A 214 17.79 -7.01 1.55
N GLU A 215 18.50 -7.74 2.41
CA GLU A 215 18.62 -9.21 2.30
C GLU A 215 17.26 -9.91 2.35
N GLU A 216 16.29 -9.35 3.07
CA GLU A 216 14.97 -9.96 3.29
C GLU A 216 13.84 -9.35 2.43
N LYS A 217 13.98 -8.10 2.00
CA LYS A 217 12.92 -7.35 1.32
C LYS A 217 13.40 -6.78 -0.01
N CYS A 218 12.56 -6.89 -1.04
CA CYS A 218 12.72 -6.15 -2.28
C CYS A 218 11.40 -5.44 -2.61
N SER A 219 11.49 -4.13 -2.79
CA SER A 219 10.34 -3.27 -3.12
C SER A 219 9.80 -3.55 -4.54
N SER A 220 8.58 -3.13 -4.80
CA SER A 220 8.04 -2.96 -6.15
C SER A 220 8.44 -1.63 -6.81
N PHE A 221 9.24 -0.80 -6.13
CA PHE A 221 9.71 0.49 -6.63
C PHE A 221 8.56 1.42 -7.03
N HIS A 222 7.53 1.52 -6.18
CA HIS A 222 6.32 2.29 -6.51
C HIS A 222 6.50 3.79 -6.29
N LEU A 223 6.97 4.22 -5.12
CA LEU A 223 7.21 5.63 -4.77
C LEU A 223 8.65 5.81 -4.28
N TYR A 224 9.37 6.76 -4.90
CA TYR A 224 10.68 7.17 -4.41
C TYR A 224 10.51 8.31 -3.41
N MET A 225 10.39 7.97 -2.13
CA MET A 225 10.13 8.90 -1.03
C MET A 225 11.46 9.43 -0.48
N LEU A 226 11.93 10.56 -1.01
CA LEU A 226 13.12 11.27 -0.54
C LEU A 226 12.78 12.08 0.70
N ARG A 227 13.53 11.94 1.78
CA ARG A 227 13.45 12.86 2.93
C ARG A 227 14.62 13.84 2.92
N ILE A 228 14.33 15.08 3.31
CA ILE A 228 15.34 16.13 3.39
C ILE A 228 15.70 16.34 4.86
N ASN A 229 16.90 15.93 5.26
CA ASN A 229 17.38 16.08 6.63
C ASN A 229 17.43 17.56 7.06
N ASN A 230 17.08 17.82 8.33
CA ASN A 230 17.08 19.17 8.91
C ASN A 230 16.20 20.19 8.16
N CYS A 231 15.11 19.71 7.56
CA CYS A 231 14.17 20.51 6.78
C CYS A 231 12.82 20.56 7.52
N SER A 232 12.31 21.75 7.77
CA SER A 232 10.95 21.92 8.30
C SER A 232 9.91 21.73 7.19
N GLU A 233 8.63 21.51 7.57
CA GLU A 233 7.51 21.39 6.62
C GLU A 233 7.43 22.62 5.68
N VAL A 234 7.58 23.83 6.21
CA VAL A 234 7.56 25.07 5.42
C VAL A 234 8.73 25.13 4.42
N GLN A 235 9.91 24.69 4.83
CA GLN A 235 11.07 24.63 3.93
C GLN A 235 10.86 23.55 2.85
N ARG A 236 10.32 22.38 3.21
CA ARG A 236 9.97 21.32 2.27
C ARG A 236 8.97 21.84 1.21
N ASP A 237 7.94 22.56 1.62
CA ASP A 237 6.95 23.13 0.70
C ASP A 237 7.57 24.18 -0.23
N ASN A 238 8.50 24.99 0.28
CA ASN A 238 9.28 25.92 -0.56
C ASN A 238 10.17 25.18 -1.56
N ILE A 239 10.82 24.08 -1.15
CA ILE A 239 11.63 23.24 -2.05
C ILE A 239 10.74 22.67 -3.16
N ILE A 240 9.55 22.16 -2.84
CA ILE A 240 8.58 21.65 -3.83
C ILE A 240 8.21 22.75 -4.84
N ASN A 241 7.93 23.96 -4.37
CA ASN A 241 7.64 25.11 -5.25
C ASN A 241 8.81 25.41 -6.20
N LYS A 242 10.04 25.42 -5.68
CA LYS A 242 11.26 25.64 -6.47
C LYS A 242 11.51 24.55 -7.50
N ILE A 243 11.24 23.30 -7.17
CA ILE A 243 11.29 22.16 -8.11
C ILE A 243 10.23 22.36 -9.21
N GLY A 244 9.02 22.82 -8.86
CA GLY A 244 7.95 23.13 -9.80
C GLY A 244 8.32 24.27 -10.77
N GLU A 245 9.01 25.34 -10.30
CA GLU A 245 9.55 26.42 -11.15
C GLU A 245 10.51 25.88 -12.22
N LYS A 246 11.22 24.76 -11.94
CA LYS A 246 12.11 24.05 -12.86
C LYS A 246 11.39 23.02 -13.76
N GLN A 247 10.05 23.09 -13.83
CA GLN A 247 9.20 22.23 -14.65
C GLN A 247 9.27 20.73 -14.28
N VAL A 248 9.55 20.41 -13.03
CA VAL A 248 9.54 19.06 -12.48
C VAL A 248 8.36 18.95 -11.52
N ALA A 249 7.49 17.96 -11.74
CA ALA A 249 6.38 17.65 -10.84
C ALA A 249 6.83 16.64 -9.78
N VAL A 250 6.66 17.01 -8.52
CA VAL A 250 6.86 16.14 -7.35
C VAL A 250 5.61 16.12 -6.48
N ASN A 251 5.55 15.24 -5.51
CA ASN A 251 4.39 15.10 -4.62
C ASN A 251 4.83 14.82 -3.18
N VAL A 252 3.89 14.67 -2.28
CA VAL A 252 4.09 14.18 -0.90
C VAL A 252 3.18 12.98 -0.67
N HIS A 253 3.72 11.86 -0.25
CA HIS A 253 2.97 10.64 0.03
C HIS A 253 3.23 10.14 1.46
N TYR A 254 2.28 10.39 2.36
CA TYR A 254 0.98 11.06 2.24
C TYR A 254 0.80 12.03 3.41
N ILE A 255 -0.14 12.98 3.30
CA ILE A 255 -0.59 13.70 4.49
C ILE A 255 -1.12 12.64 5.48
N PRO A 256 -0.58 12.57 6.72
CA PRO A 256 -1.01 11.58 7.70
C PRO A 256 -2.51 11.67 7.96
N LEU A 257 -3.19 10.52 8.06
CA LEU A 257 -4.64 10.48 8.30
C LEU A 257 -5.10 11.33 9.48
N PRO A 258 -4.40 11.36 10.65
CA PRO A 258 -4.77 12.22 11.77
C PRO A 258 -4.76 13.72 11.47
N MET A 259 -4.07 14.16 10.41
CA MET A 259 -4.05 15.57 9.98
C MET A 259 -5.24 15.95 9.09
N LEU A 260 -5.97 14.99 8.54
CA LEU A 260 -7.13 15.22 7.68
C LEU A 260 -8.40 15.50 8.50
N SER A 261 -9.25 16.43 8.02
CA SER A 261 -10.41 16.93 8.74
C SER A 261 -11.32 15.82 9.28
N PHE A 262 -11.68 14.84 8.45
CA PHE A 262 -12.53 13.72 8.85
C PHE A 262 -11.98 12.95 10.06
N TYR A 263 -10.66 12.72 10.12
CA TYR A 263 -10.04 11.97 11.22
C TYR A 263 -9.86 12.85 12.47
N LYS A 264 -9.56 14.14 12.30
CA LYS A 264 -9.55 15.11 13.40
C LYS A 264 -10.92 15.17 14.09
N GLU A 265 -12.00 15.22 13.33
CA GLU A 265 -13.37 15.18 13.85
C GLU A 265 -13.71 13.87 14.60
N LYS A 266 -12.99 12.79 14.31
CA LYS A 266 -13.08 11.51 15.02
C LYS A 266 -12.18 11.42 16.26
N GLY A 267 -11.44 12.47 16.58
CA GLY A 267 -10.60 12.56 17.77
C GLY A 267 -9.17 12.06 17.59
N TYR A 268 -8.70 11.84 16.34
CA TYR A 268 -7.29 11.52 16.10
C TYR A 268 -6.46 12.80 16.09
N ASP A 269 -5.30 12.75 16.76
CA ASP A 269 -4.33 13.85 16.83
C ASP A 269 -2.98 13.36 16.30
N ILE A 270 -2.33 14.14 15.43
CA ILE A 270 -1.00 13.80 14.88
C ILE A 270 0.07 13.75 15.97
N ASN A 271 -0.10 14.44 17.07
CA ASN A 271 0.84 14.42 18.20
C ASN A 271 0.93 13.02 18.87
N ASP A 272 -0.06 12.15 18.67
CA ASP A 272 -0.02 10.76 19.14
C ASP A 272 0.86 9.87 18.24
N TYR A 273 1.33 10.39 17.08
CA TYR A 273 2.08 9.67 16.05
C TYR A 273 3.34 10.45 15.63
N PRO A 274 4.28 10.68 16.56
CA PRO A 274 5.44 11.56 16.31
C PRO A 274 6.33 11.07 15.17
N THR A 275 6.55 9.76 15.04
CA THR A 275 7.38 9.21 13.95
C THR A 275 6.70 9.38 12.59
N THR A 276 5.38 9.26 12.55
CA THR A 276 4.60 9.53 11.33
C THR A 276 4.77 10.99 10.89
N PHE A 277 4.70 11.95 11.82
CA PHE A 277 4.92 13.36 11.52
C PHE A 277 6.36 13.62 11.06
N ASP A 278 7.35 13.05 11.78
CA ASP A 278 8.77 13.20 11.45
C ASP A 278 9.12 12.66 10.06
N ASN A 279 8.47 11.60 9.63
CA ASN A 279 8.63 11.07 8.28
C ASN A 279 7.95 11.93 7.22
N TYR A 280 6.79 12.52 7.53
CA TYR A 280 5.98 13.29 6.59
C TYR A 280 6.53 14.70 6.34
N HIS A 281 6.92 15.43 7.41
CA HIS A 281 7.15 16.87 7.33
C HIS A 281 8.28 17.26 6.38
N ASN A 282 9.19 16.35 6.06
CA ASN A 282 10.37 16.58 5.23
C ASN A 282 10.45 15.65 4.00
N GLU A 283 9.36 14.92 3.69
CA GLU A 283 9.30 13.98 2.57
C GLU A 283 8.91 14.70 1.27
N ILE A 284 9.57 14.33 0.17
CA ILE A 284 9.24 14.69 -1.20
C ILE A 284 9.30 13.43 -2.05
N THR A 285 8.19 13.05 -2.69
CA THR A 285 8.16 11.91 -3.61
C THR A 285 8.56 12.34 -5.01
N LEU A 286 9.62 11.73 -5.52
CA LEU A 286 10.12 11.96 -6.88
C LEU A 286 9.34 11.13 -7.91
N PRO A 287 9.22 11.63 -9.16
CA PRO A 287 8.48 10.95 -10.22
C PRO A 287 9.13 9.63 -10.64
N VAL A 288 8.32 8.56 -10.73
CA VAL A 288 8.75 7.25 -11.20
C VAL A 288 7.67 6.65 -12.10
N TRP A 289 7.96 6.45 -13.38
CA TRP A 289 7.11 5.70 -14.32
C TRP A 289 7.97 5.03 -15.40
N TYR A 290 7.42 4.03 -16.09
CA TYR A 290 8.14 3.18 -17.02
C TYR A 290 8.92 3.94 -18.11
N ASN A 291 8.30 4.95 -18.74
CA ASN A 291 8.90 5.68 -19.86
C ASN A 291 9.79 6.86 -19.44
N LEU A 292 10.08 7.03 -18.15
CA LEU A 292 10.98 8.09 -17.67
C LEU A 292 12.41 7.78 -18.16
N THR A 293 12.97 8.67 -19.03
CA THR A 293 14.32 8.47 -19.57
C THR A 293 15.39 8.82 -18.55
N ASN A 294 16.61 8.37 -18.76
CA ASN A 294 17.72 8.70 -17.86
C ASN A 294 18.03 10.20 -17.85
N GLU A 295 17.90 10.89 -19.00
CA GLU A 295 18.07 12.35 -19.09
C GLU A 295 16.99 13.10 -18.29
N GLN A 296 15.77 12.57 -18.26
CA GLN A 296 14.69 13.11 -17.40
C GLN A 296 14.98 12.86 -15.93
N VAL A 297 15.51 11.68 -15.57
CA VAL A 297 15.95 11.38 -14.19
C VAL A 297 17.05 12.38 -13.77
N ASP A 298 18.04 12.62 -14.62
CA ASP A 298 19.11 13.61 -14.37
C ASP A 298 18.55 15.02 -14.20
N THR A 299 17.52 15.40 -14.99
CA THR A 299 16.81 16.67 -14.86
C THR A 299 16.14 16.80 -13.49
N VAL A 300 15.46 15.73 -13.03
CA VAL A 300 14.84 15.69 -11.69
C VAL A 300 15.90 15.83 -10.60
N ILE A 301 16.98 15.06 -10.68
CA ILE A 301 18.09 15.12 -9.70
C ILE A 301 18.64 16.55 -9.62
N LYS A 302 18.93 17.17 -10.75
CA LYS A 302 19.43 18.54 -10.82
C LYS A 302 18.45 19.54 -10.18
N ALA A 303 17.17 19.46 -10.55
CA ALA A 303 16.13 20.33 -10.01
C ALA A 303 16.01 20.20 -8.49
N VAL A 304 16.08 18.98 -7.95
CA VAL A 304 16.05 18.71 -6.50
C VAL A 304 17.26 19.34 -5.81
N ILE A 305 18.48 19.09 -6.32
CA ILE A 305 19.72 19.61 -5.73
C ILE A 305 19.70 21.15 -5.66
N GLU A 306 19.47 21.80 -6.80
CA GLU A 306 19.43 23.27 -6.88
C GLU A 306 18.36 23.85 -5.94
N SER A 307 17.15 23.24 -5.89
CA SER A 307 16.06 23.74 -5.06
C SER A 307 16.31 23.57 -3.56
N VAL A 308 16.97 22.48 -3.15
CA VAL A 308 17.36 22.26 -1.75
C VAL A 308 18.45 23.26 -1.36
N GLU A 309 19.46 23.46 -2.22
CA GLU A 309 20.53 24.44 -1.98
C GLU A 309 20.01 25.87 -1.90
N GLU A 310 19.05 26.25 -2.76
CA GLU A 310 18.41 27.59 -2.72
C GLU A 310 17.62 27.85 -1.43
N VAL A 311 17.10 26.82 -0.76
CA VAL A 311 16.22 26.99 0.43
C VAL A 311 16.96 26.75 1.75
N LEU A 312 17.95 25.85 1.77
CA LEU A 312 18.60 25.41 3.01
C LEU A 312 20.03 25.94 3.18
N LEU A 313 20.69 26.37 2.11
CA LEU A 313 22.08 26.87 2.13
C LEU A 313 22.13 28.35 1.76
#